data_90e48f5ecb95d89262438c4c45f33716
#
_entry.id   90e48f5ecb95d89262438c4c45f33716
#
_cell.length_a   1.000
_cell.length_b   1.000
_cell.length_c   1.000
_cell.angle_alpha   90.00
_cell.angle_beta   90.00
_cell.angle_gamma   90.00
#
_symmetry.space_group_name_H-M   'P 1'
#
loop_
_entity.id
_entity.type
_entity.pdbx_description
1 polymer ?
#
loop_
_entity_poly.entity_id
_entity_poly.type
_entity_poly.pdbx_seq_one_letter_code
_entity_poly.pdbx_strand_id
1 'polypeptide(L)'
;MSSSSTPVTFENPMKVMKKVLSLSQSEGDGATVRRSIGGCELRSLDPFLLLDEFSVSKPAGFPDDPHRGFETVTYMLDGAFTHRDFSGRKGSIRTGDVQWMTAGRGIVHSEMPTADGVQKGLQLWINLASKDKMIEPRYQELESKDISQVEKDGVAVRIIAGEAFGVRSPVYTQTPTMYMDFTMQPGSQLHQPIPEGWNAFVYIIEGEGVFGKEGAASGSAHNCLMLGAAL
;
A
#
# COMPACT_ATOMS: atom_id res chain seq x y z
N MET A 1 -14.83 -0.34 -39.02
CA MET A 1 -13.44 0.16 -39.04
C MET A 1 -12.76 -0.43 -37.84
N SER A 2 -11.90 -1.42 -38.08
CA SER A 2 -11.16 -2.12 -37.00
C SER A 2 -10.01 -1.22 -36.56
N SER A 3 -10.07 -0.71 -35.34
CA SER A 3 -8.93 -0.02 -34.74
C SER A 3 -7.88 -1.07 -34.39
N SER A 4 -6.83 -1.15 -35.18
CA SER A 4 -5.63 -1.90 -34.84
C SER A 4 -4.95 -1.20 -33.67
N SER A 5 -5.18 -1.68 -32.45
CA SER A 5 -4.35 -1.30 -31.33
C SER A 5 -2.94 -1.83 -31.56
N THR A 6 -1.98 -0.93 -31.75
CA THR A 6 -0.56 -1.28 -31.77
C THR A 6 -0.24 -2.02 -30.47
N PRO A 7 0.39 -3.20 -30.52
CA PRO A 7 0.77 -3.89 -29.29
C PRO A 7 1.74 -2.98 -28.49
N VAL A 8 1.41 -2.75 -27.22
CA VAL A 8 2.29 -2.02 -26.31
C VAL A 8 3.51 -2.91 -26.09
N THR A 9 4.67 -2.49 -26.61
CA THR A 9 5.93 -3.19 -26.38
C THR A 9 6.50 -2.79 -25.03
N PHE A 10 6.61 -3.74 -24.10
CA PHE A 10 7.24 -3.55 -22.77
C PHE A 10 8.76 -3.80 -22.88
N GLU A 11 9.47 -2.86 -23.46
CA GLU A 11 10.90 -3.04 -23.84
C GLU A 11 11.84 -2.96 -22.61
N ASN A 12 11.43 -2.23 -21.55
CA ASN A 12 12.30 -1.96 -20.40
C ASN A 12 11.59 -2.24 -19.07
N PRO A 13 11.43 -3.51 -18.65
CA PRO A 13 10.90 -3.81 -17.33
C PRO A 13 11.84 -3.35 -16.23
N MET A 14 11.30 -2.80 -15.16
CA MET A 14 12.09 -2.45 -13.96
C MET A 14 12.75 -3.71 -13.40
N LYS A 15 13.97 -3.57 -12.89
CA LYS A 15 14.68 -4.66 -12.23
C LYS A 15 14.41 -4.67 -10.74
N VAL A 16 14.43 -5.87 -10.14
CA VAL A 16 14.48 -5.98 -8.68
C VAL A 16 15.88 -5.59 -8.21
N MET A 17 15.99 -4.43 -7.59
CA MET A 17 17.25 -3.88 -7.09
C MET A 17 17.59 -4.40 -5.70
N LYS A 18 16.56 -4.69 -4.90
CA LYS A 18 16.68 -5.22 -3.55
C LYS A 18 15.46 -6.06 -3.19
N LYS A 19 15.69 -7.15 -2.47
CA LYS A 19 14.65 -7.98 -1.86
C LYS A 19 14.84 -7.99 -0.35
N VAL A 20 13.79 -7.64 0.39
CA VAL A 20 13.74 -7.64 1.85
C VAL A 20 12.70 -8.66 2.30
N LEU A 21 13.08 -9.60 3.15
CA LEU A 21 12.14 -10.47 3.83
C LEU A 21 11.66 -9.76 5.10
N SER A 22 10.37 -9.46 5.15
CA SER A 22 9.75 -8.77 6.29
C SER A 22 9.48 -9.75 7.41
N LEU A 23 10.42 -9.83 8.36
CA LEU A 23 10.29 -10.69 9.54
C LEU A 23 9.26 -10.14 10.51
N SER A 24 8.53 -11.04 11.15
CA SER A 24 7.56 -10.68 12.20
C SER A 24 8.29 -10.12 13.42
N GLN A 25 7.81 -9.00 13.93
CA GLN A 25 8.31 -8.32 15.14
C GLN A 25 7.15 -7.78 15.96
N SER A 26 7.38 -7.61 17.27
CA SER A 26 6.42 -6.95 18.15
C SER A 26 6.42 -5.45 17.89
N GLU A 27 5.23 -4.83 17.93
CA GLU A 27 5.04 -3.39 17.78
C GLU A 27 4.03 -2.92 18.84
N GLY A 28 4.37 -1.82 19.51
CA GLY A 28 3.50 -1.25 20.53
C GLY A 28 3.11 -2.25 21.63
N ASP A 29 1.87 -2.20 22.08
CA ASP A 29 1.34 -3.05 23.13
C ASP A 29 0.54 -4.23 22.55
N GLY A 30 1.27 -5.30 22.19
CA GLY A 30 0.69 -6.58 21.78
C GLY A 30 0.31 -6.71 20.31
N ALA A 31 0.63 -5.73 19.46
CA ALA A 31 0.55 -5.87 18.02
C ALA A 31 1.79 -6.58 17.45
N THR A 32 1.65 -7.17 16.28
CA THR A 32 2.74 -7.78 15.54
C THR A 32 2.75 -7.16 14.14
N VAL A 33 3.93 -6.80 13.66
CA VAL A 33 4.11 -6.24 12.31
C VAL A 33 5.20 -6.97 11.55
N ARG A 34 5.09 -6.93 10.22
CA ARG A 34 6.15 -7.28 9.28
C ARG A 34 6.58 -6.01 8.57
N ARG A 35 7.62 -5.36 9.10
CA ARG A 35 8.11 -4.08 8.56
C ARG A 35 9.04 -4.30 7.39
N SER A 36 8.63 -3.80 6.21
CA SER A 36 9.40 -3.89 4.97
C SER A 36 10.21 -2.63 4.71
N ILE A 37 9.53 -1.47 4.75
CA ILE A 37 10.13 -0.13 4.64
C ILE A 37 10.05 0.50 6.03
N GLY A 38 11.08 1.24 6.42
CA GLY A 38 11.21 1.80 7.78
C GLY A 38 12.06 0.93 8.72
N GLY A 39 12.48 -0.25 8.26
CA GLY A 39 13.35 -1.17 8.99
C GLY A 39 14.84 -0.96 8.70
N CYS A 40 15.68 -1.76 9.37
CA CYS A 40 17.14 -1.65 9.23
C CYS A 40 17.64 -1.98 7.82
N GLU A 41 16.98 -2.88 7.11
CA GLU A 41 17.37 -3.28 5.75
C GLU A 41 16.94 -2.27 4.68
N LEU A 42 15.80 -1.61 4.86
CA LEU A 42 15.28 -0.58 3.96
C LEU A 42 14.67 0.55 4.78
N ARG A 43 15.49 1.54 5.13
CA ARG A 43 15.09 2.63 6.02
C ARG A 43 14.02 3.54 5.42
N SER A 44 14.07 3.75 4.12
CA SER A 44 13.06 4.50 3.35
C SER A 44 13.24 4.24 1.87
N LEU A 45 12.20 4.48 1.10
CA LEU A 45 12.21 4.49 -0.36
C LEU A 45 11.36 5.68 -0.81
N ASP A 46 11.95 6.88 -0.90
CA ASP A 46 11.20 8.12 -1.14
C ASP A 46 10.17 7.97 -2.28
N PRO A 47 8.90 8.34 -2.08
CA PRO A 47 8.34 9.01 -0.91
C PRO A 47 7.88 8.06 0.22
N PHE A 48 8.13 6.77 0.15
CA PHE A 48 7.66 5.78 1.12
C PHE A 48 8.54 5.77 2.36
N LEU A 49 7.95 6.04 3.53
CA LEU A 49 8.64 6.13 4.81
C LEU A 49 8.52 4.83 5.61
N LEU A 50 7.37 4.15 5.51
CA LEU A 50 7.07 2.91 6.22
C LEU A 50 6.11 2.05 5.41
N LEU A 51 6.32 0.74 5.44
CA LEU A 51 5.34 -0.27 5.07
C LEU A 51 5.36 -1.39 6.11
N ASP A 52 4.22 -1.56 6.78
CA ASP A 52 3.97 -2.65 7.71
C ASP A 52 2.77 -3.49 7.25
N GLU A 53 2.93 -4.81 7.26
CA GLU A 53 1.81 -5.74 7.35
C GLU A 53 1.57 -6.00 8.84
N PHE A 54 0.42 -5.56 9.36
CA PHE A 54 0.08 -5.71 10.77
C PHE A 54 -0.87 -6.88 11.03
N SER A 55 -0.73 -7.46 12.21
CA SER A 55 -1.66 -8.43 12.80
C SER A 55 -1.88 -8.07 14.26
N VAL A 56 -3.13 -7.82 14.64
CA VAL A 56 -3.48 -7.37 15.99
C VAL A 56 -4.82 -7.91 16.44
N SER A 57 -4.93 -8.22 17.73
CA SER A 57 -6.16 -8.67 18.39
C SER A 57 -6.41 -7.85 19.64
N LYS A 58 -7.69 -7.68 20.04
CA LYS A 58 -8.03 -7.09 21.33
C LYS A 58 -7.30 -7.82 22.50
N PRO A 59 -6.87 -7.10 23.52
CA PRO A 59 -7.03 -5.66 23.78
C PRO A 59 -5.97 -4.79 23.09
N ALA A 60 -4.98 -5.38 22.42
CA ALA A 60 -3.95 -4.65 21.69
C ALA A 60 -4.53 -3.76 20.59
N GLY A 61 -3.75 -2.80 20.14
CA GLY A 61 -4.12 -1.85 19.09
C GLY A 61 -3.01 -0.82 18.90
N PHE A 62 -3.33 0.23 18.18
CA PHE A 62 -2.46 1.38 18.00
C PHE A 62 -3.09 2.57 18.72
N PRO A 63 -2.68 2.82 20.00
CA PRO A 63 -3.18 3.93 20.80
C PRO A 63 -2.72 5.26 20.20
N ASP A 64 -3.06 6.38 20.85
CA ASP A 64 -2.79 7.72 20.38
C ASP A 64 -1.38 7.88 19.82
N ASP A 65 -1.30 8.02 18.47
CA ASP A 65 -0.07 8.13 17.71
C ASP A 65 -0.05 9.49 16.96
N PRO A 66 0.98 10.33 17.20
CA PRO A 66 1.11 11.63 16.53
C PRO A 66 1.77 11.49 15.17
N HIS A 67 1.15 12.04 14.13
CA HIS A 67 1.68 12.12 12.77
C HIS A 67 1.82 13.57 12.30
N ARG A 68 2.87 13.86 11.52
CA ARG A 68 3.09 15.19 10.95
C ARG A 68 3.96 15.16 9.70
N GLY A 69 3.52 15.84 8.65
CA GLY A 69 4.31 16.05 7.43
C GLY A 69 4.34 14.88 6.46
N PHE A 70 3.43 13.93 6.61
CA PHE A 70 3.26 12.77 5.74
C PHE A 70 1.81 12.31 5.69
N GLU A 71 1.52 11.33 4.86
CA GLU A 71 0.22 10.66 4.76
C GLU A 71 0.34 9.23 5.29
N THR A 72 -0.73 8.72 5.92
CA THR A 72 -0.85 7.32 6.30
C THR A 72 -1.99 6.68 5.52
N VAL A 73 -1.78 5.46 5.06
CA VAL A 73 -2.80 4.68 4.35
C VAL A 73 -2.96 3.35 5.05
N THR A 74 -4.13 3.15 5.66
CA THR A 74 -4.52 1.87 6.25
C THR A 74 -5.41 1.14 5.25
N TYR A 75 -4.98 -0.05 4.81
CA TYR A 75 -5.75 -0.94 3.96
C TYR A 75 -6.05 -2.24 4.72
N MET A 76 -7.33 -2.50 4.99
CA MET A 76 -7.75 -3.68 5.75
C MET A 76 -7.80 -4.93 4.90
N LEU A 77 -6.99 -5.92 5.24
CA LEU A 77 -6.99 -7.24 4.60
C LEU A 77 -8.02 -8.18 5.24
N ASP A 78 -8.18 -8.09 6.58
CA ASP A 78 -9.15 -8.90 7.32
C ASP A 78 -9.55 -8.22 8.62
N GLY A 79 -10.85 -8.30 8.96
CA GLY A 79 -11.43 -7.79 10.19
C GLY A 79 -11.88 -6.33 10.12
N ALA A 80 -11.76 -5.60 11.22
CA ALA A 80 -12.23 -4.22 11.33
C ALA A 80 -11.50 -3.40 12.39
N PHE A 81 -11.22 -2.13 12.07
CA PHE A 81 -10.70 -1.13 12.99
C PHE A 81 -11.68 0.01 13.19
N THR A 82 -11.68 0.57 14.39
CA THR A 82 -12.22 1.90 14.66
C THR A 82 -11.06 2.85 14.85
N HIS A 83 -11.08 3.95 14.13
CA HIS A 83 -10.14 5.06 14.34
C HIS A 83 -10.85 6.23 15.05
N ARG A 84 -10.07 7.00 15.78
CA ARG A 84 -10.51 8.21 16.44
C ARG A 84 -9.36 9.20 16.51
N ASP A 85 -9.63 10.48 16.22
CA ASP A 85 -8.63 11.52 16.34
C ASP A 85 -8.92 12.52 17.49
N PHE A 86 -7.95 13.39 17.78
CA PHE A 86 -8.02 14.39 18.83
C PHE A 86 -9.11 15.47 18.59
N SER A 87 -9.60 15.62 17.36
CA SER A 87 -10.71 16.53 17.02
C SER A 87 -12.08 15.93 17.31
N GLY A 88 -12.13 14.65 17.69
CA GLY A 88 -13.34 13.90 17.96
C GLY A 88 -13.93 13.19 16.76
N ARG A 89 -13.26 13.24 15.59
CA ARG A 89 -13.66 12.43 14.43
C ARG A 89 -13.49 10.97 14.77
N LYS A 90 -14.46 10.17 14.36
CA LYS A 90 -14.50 8.72 14.56
C LYS A 90 -15.06 8.05 13.33
N GLY A 91 -14.44 6.95 12.93
CA GLY A 91 -14.90 6.10 11.83
C GLY A 91 -14.55 4.64 12.07
N SER A 92 -14.97 3.79 11.15
CA SER A 92 -14.61 2.36 11.15
C SER A 92 -14.28 1.93 9.74
N ILE A 93 -13.22 1.15 9.60
CA ILE A 93 -12.80 0.52 8.36
C ILE A 93 -12.85 -0.99 8.53
N ARG A 94 -13.27 -1.71 7.49
CA ARG A 94 -13.48 -3.16 7.49
C ARG A 94 -12.68 -3.80 6.36
N THR A 95 -12.71 -5.10 6.29
CA THR A 95 -12.05 -5.87 5.22
C THR A 95 -12.29 -5.26 3.84
N GLY A 96 -11.22 -4.92 3.17
CA GLY A 96 -11.21 -4.29 1.85
C GLY A 96 -11.38 -2.78 1.83
N ASP A 97 -11.69 -2.14 2.97
CA ASP A 97 -11.77 -0.68 3.08
C ASP A 97 -10.39 -0.04 3.16
N VAL A 98 -10.33 1.23 2.80
CA VAL A 98 -9.12 2.06 2.85
C VAL A 98 -9.40 3.34 3.62
N GLN A 99 -8.51 3.70 4.55
CA GLN A 99 -8.40 5.03 5.09
C GLN A 99 -7.11 5.69 4.63
N TRP A 100 -7.24 6.79 3.90
CA TRP A 100 -6.13 7.64 3.49
C TRP A 100 -6.17 8.93 4.31
N MET A 101 -5.23 9.07 5.25
CA MET A 101 -5.13 10.24 6.12
C MET A 101 -3.94 11.11 5.72
N THR A 102 -4.19 12.34 5.36
CA THR A 102 -3.14 13.36 5.23
C THR A 102 -2.93 14.01 6.59
N ALA A 103 -1.80 13.74 7.26
CA ALA A 103 -1.52 14.32 8.58
C ALA A 103 -1.16 15.80 8.51
N GLY A 104 -0.50 16.24 7.42
CA GLY A 104 -0.16 17.63 7.18
C GLY A 104 0.54 18.30 8.37
N ARG A 105 0.01 19.41 8.89
CA ARG A 105 0.59 20.14 10.03
C ARG A 105 0.58 19.38 11.37
N GLY A 106 -0.17 18.29 11.46
CA GLY A 106 -0.18 17.40 12.62
C GLY A 106 -1.56 16.90 13.00
N ILE A 107 -1.62 15.63 13.36
CA ILE A 107 -2.79 14.96 13.89
C ILE A 107 -2.36 13.92 14.92
N VAL A 108 -3.20 13.68 15.91
CA VAL A 108 -3.06 12.56 16.85
C VAL A 108 -4.29 11.71 16.70
N HIS A 109 -4.11 10.43 16.40
CA HIS A 109 -5.20 9.48 16.26
C HIS A 109 -4.88 8.13 16.89
N SER A 110 -5.90 7.30 17.02
CA SER A 110 -5.79 5.90 17.45
C SER A 110 -6.53 5.00 16.48
N GLU A 111 -6.01 3.78 16.30
CA GLU A 111 -6.60 2.73 15.48
C GLU A 111 -6.73 1.46 16.34
N MET A 112 -7.96 1.07 16.67
CA MET A 112 -8.23 -0.02 17.60
C MET A 112 -9.08 -1.11 16.94
N PRO A 113 -8.74 -2.41 17.13
CA PRO A 113 -9.52 -3.52 16.60
C PRO A 113 -10.92 -3.54 17.21
N THR A 114 -11.94 -3.70 16.37
CA THR A 114 -13.35 -3.72 16.82
C THR A 114 -13.98 -5.10 16.76
N ALA A 115 -13.54 -5.95 15.84
CA ALA A 115 -13.98 -7.33 15.75
C ALA A 115 -13.20 -8.24 16.73
N ASP A 116 -13.72 -9.44 16.97
CA ASP A 116 -13.01 -10.48 17.70
C ASP A 116 -12.03 -11.20 16.75
N GLY A 117 -11.00 -11.81 17.30
CA GLY A 117 -9.95 -12.48 16.54
C GLY A 117 -8.86 -11.54 16.05
N VAL A 118 -8.06 -12.03 15.09
CA VAL A 118 -6.92 -11.30 14.54
C VAL A 118 -7.38 -10.38 13.42
N GLN A 119 -7.07 -9.11 13.52
CA GLN A 119 -7.28 -8.13 12.46
C GLN A 119 -5.98 -7.97 11.68
N LYS A 120 -6.04 -7.92 10.36
CA LYS A 120 -4.88 -7.81 9.47
C LYS A 120 -5.04 -6.66 8.49
N GLY A 121 -3.94 -6.01 8.17
CA GLY A 121 -3.93 -4.94 7.17
C GLY A 121 -2.52 -4.51 6.81
N LEU A 122 -2.48 -3.54 5.90
CA LEU A 122 -1.25 -2.86 5.51
C LEU A 122 -1.32 -1.40 5.97
N GLN A 123 -0.23 -0.92 6.56
CA GLN A 123 -0.01 0.48 6.90
C GLN A 123 1.12 1.02 6.04
N LEU A 124 0.82 2.00 5.19
CA LEU A 124 1.80 2.66 4.34
C LEU A 124 1.91 4.14 4.74
N TRP A 125 3.14 4.63 4.93
CA TRP A 125 3.40 6.04 5.16
C TRP A 125 4.08 6.67 3.96
N ILE A 126 3.54 7.82 3.51
CA ILE A 126 3.96 8.52 2.29
C ILE A 126 4.38 9.94 2.65
N ASN A 127 5.62 10.28 2.41
CA ASN A 127 6.17 11.61 2.69
C ASN A 127 5.47 12.69 1.85
N LEU A 128 5.17 13.83 2.48
CA LEU A 128 4.69 15.01 1.77
C LEU A 128 5.86 15.86 1.28
N ALA A 129 5.71 16.48 0.12
CA ALA A 129 6.64 17.51 -0.33
C ALA A 129 6.72 18.64 0.69
N SER A 130 7.87 19.32 0.78
CA SER A 130 8.13 20.37 1.77
C SER A 130 7.03 21.44 1.83
N LYS A 131 6.52 21.86 0.67
CA LYS A 131 5.43 22.85 0.56
C LYS A 131 4.09 22.38 1.15
N ASP A 132 3.88 21.06 1.23
CA ASP A 132 2.61 20.44 1.63
C ASP A 132 2.65 19.90 3.08
N LYS A 133 3.82 19.94 3.75
CA LYS A 133 3.97 19.39 5.11
C LYS A 133 3.12 20.09 6.17
N MET A 134 2.66 21.31 5.92
CA MET A 134 1.92 22.12 6.87
C MET A 134 0.46 22.39 6.45
N ILE A 135 -0.05 21.64 5.47
CA ILE A 135 -1.47 21.71 5.09
C ILE A 135 -2.38 21.17 6.19
N GLU A 136 -3.67 21.49 6.11
CA GLU A 136 -4.67 20.98 7.06
C GLU A 136 -4.80 19.46 6.97
N PRO A 137 -4.93 18.78 8.12
CA PRO A 137 -5.23 17.36 8.15
C PRO A 137 -6.55 17.04 7.46
N ARG A 138 -6.59 15.91 6.75
CA ARG A 138 -7.81 15.43 6.09
C ARG A 138 -7.82 13.94 5.95
N TYR A 139 -9.02 13.36 5.76
CA TYR A 139 -9.24 11.95 5.51
C TYR A 139 -9.98 11.74 4.20
N GLN A 140 -9.66 10.64 3.53
CA GLN A 140 -10.43 10.02 2.48
C GLN A 140 -10.67 8.58 2.91
N GLU A 141 -11.92 8.20 3.10
CA GLU A 141 -12.32 6.86 3.51
C GLU A 141 -13.11 6.24 2.38
N LEU A 142 -12.66 5.10 1.88
CA LEU A 142 -13.34 4.35 0.82
C LEU A 142 -13.78 3.01 1.38
N GLU A 143 -15.06 2.75 1.28
CA GLU A 143 -15.57 1.41 1.50
C GLU A 143 -15.13 0.49 0.35
N SER A 144 -14.95 -0.78 0.63
CA SER A 144 -14.51 -1.79 -0.35
C SER A 144 -15.27 -1.76 -1.67
N LYS A 145 -16.58 -1.45 -1.61
CA LYS A 145 -17.45 -1.33 -2.80
C LYS A 145 -17.16 -0.12 -3.68
N ASP A 146 -16.55 0.93 -3.11
CA ASP A 146 -16.25 2.20 -3.80
C ASP A 146 -14.83 2.22 -4.39
N ILE A 147 -14.02 1.21 -4.08
CA ILE A 147 -12.69 1.03 -4.67
C ILE A 147 -12.85 0.51 -6.09
N SER A 148 -12.25 1.21 -7.05
CA SER A 148 -12.24 0.79 -8.44
C SER A 148 -11.58 -0.58 -8.60
N GLN A 149 -12.25 -1.48 -9.34
CA GLN A 149 -11.78 -2.84 -9.56
C GLN A 149 -11.89 -3.18 -11.04
N VAL A 150 -10.94 -3.98 -11.52
CA VAL A 150 -10.97 -4.53 -12.88
C VAL A 150 -10.34 -5.92 -12.88
N GLU A 151 -10.86 -6.80 -13.71
CA GLU A 151 -10.31 -8.14 -13.93
C GLU A 151 -10.04 -8.32 -15.42
N LYS A 152 -8.84 -8.79 -15.75
CA LYS A 152 -8.40 -9.05 -17.13
C LYS A 152 -7.32 -10.12 -17.16
N ASP A 153 -7.44 -11.09 -18.05
CA ASP A 153 -6.43 -12.12 -18.37
C ASP A 153 -5.90 -12.88 -17.13
N GLY A 154 -6.80 -13.20 -16.17
CA GLY A 154 -6.45 -13.89 -14.93
C GLY A 154 -5.81 -12.99 -13.86
N VAL A 155 -5.85 -11.67 -14.05
CA VAL A 155 -5.39 -10.68 -13.08
C VAL A 155 -6.57 -9.84 -12.63
N ALA A 156 -6.89 -9.86 -11.34
CA ALA A 156 -7.83 -8.94 -10.70
C ALA A 156 -7.03 -7.86 -9.96
N VAL A 157 -7.45 -6.61 -10.07
CA VAL A 157 -6.82 -5.48 -9.38
C VAL A 157 -7.84 -4.63 -8.66
N ARG A 158 -7.51 -4.24 -7.42
CA ARG A 158 -8.17 -3.20 -6.64
C ARG A 158 -7.28 -1.96 -6.71
N ILE A 159 -7.80 -0.86 -7.25
CA ILE A 159 -7.04 0.35 -7.51
C ILE A 159 -7.30 1.35 -6.37
N ILE A 160 -6.43 1.29 -5.35
CA ILE A 160 -6.51 2.17 -4.17
C ILE A 160 -6.12 3.58 -4.55
N ALA A 161 -5.05 3.74 -5.34
CA ALA A 161 -4.64 5.02 -5.92
C ALA A 161 -3.99 4.81 -7.28
N GLY A 162 -4.14 5.77 -8.21
CA GLY A 162 -3.58 5.72 -9.56
C GLY A 162 -4.51 5.06 -10.58
N GLU A 163 -3.91 4.36 -11.55
CA GLU A 163 -4.63 3.80 -12.70
C GLU A 163 -4.06 2.44 -13.12
N ALA A 164 -4.92 1.47 -13.42
CA ALA A 164 -4.58 0.19 -14.03
C ALA A 164 -5.64 -0.20 -15.06
N PHE A 165 -5.22 -0.83 -16.16
CA PHE A 165 -6.09 -1.28 -17.26
C PHE A 165 -7.06 -0.20 -17.77
N GLY A 166 -6.67 1.09 -17.71
CA GLY A 166 -7.50 2.22 -18.13
C GLY A 166 -8.59 2.62 -17.12
N VAL A 167 -8.61 2.00 -15.93
CA VAL A 167 -9.51 2.35 -14.82
C VAL A 167 -8.74 3.12 -13.77
N ARG A 168 -9.33 4.22 -13.28
CA ARG A 168 -8.70 5.12 -12.32
C ARG A 168 -9.38 5.06 -10.95
N SER A 169 -8.57 5.21 -9.89
CA SER A 169 -9.05 5.37 -8.52
C SER A 169 -9.71 6.74 -8.32
N PRO A 170 -10.74 6.86 -7.46
CA PRO A 170 -11.29 8.14 -7.03
C PRO A 170 -10.42 8.87 -5.99
N VAL A 171 -9.41 8.22 -5.41
CA VAL A 171 -8.55 8.81 -4.38
C VAL A 171 -7.68 9.92 -4.96
N TYR A 172 -7.72 11.08 -4.31
CA TYR A 172 -6.76 12.15 -4.56
C TYR A 172 -5.51 11.96 -3.71
N THR A 173 -4.35 11.93 -4.35
CA THR A 173 -3.05 11.81 -3.66
C THR A 173 -2.33 13.16 -3.64
N GLN A 174 -1.92 13.63 -2.46
CA GLN A 174 -1.16 14.88 -2.34
C GLN A 174 0.27 14.69 -2.90
N THR A 175 0.92 13.61 -2.52
CA THR A 175 2.12 13.11 -3.21
C THR A 175 1.66 12.16 -4.32
N PRO A 176 2.03 12.40 -5.59
CA PRO A 176 1.65 11.49 -6.69
C PRO A 176 2.04 10.05 -6.36
N THR A 177 1.05 9.17 -6.27
CA THR A 177 1.24 7.78 -5.81
C THR A 177 0.33 6.85 -6.58
N MET A 178 0.84 5.67 -6.88
CA MET A 178 0.07 4.51 -7.34
C MET A 178 0.08 3.46 -6.23
N TYR A 179 -1.10 2.98 -5.84
CA TYR A 179 -1.26 1.92 -4.84
C TYR A 179 -2.33 0.95 -5.33
N MET A 180 -1.94 -0.28 -5.57
CA MET A 180 -2.79 -1.31 -6.18
C MET A 180 -2.60 -2.63 -5.46
N ASP A 181 -3.69 -3.37 -5.31
CA ASP A 181 -3.69 -4.74 -4.81
C ASP A 181 -4.06 -5.68 -5.96
N PHE A 182 -3.15 -6.56 -6.35
CA PHE A 182 -3.30 -7.50 -7.45
C PHE A 182 -3.49 -8.92 -6.92
N THR A 183 -4.57 -9.56 -7.37
CA THR A 183 -4.76 -11.01 -7.22
C THR A 183 -4.54 -11.66 -8.59
N MET A 184 -3.57 -12.56 -8.67
CA MET A 184 -3.15 -13.18 -9.92
C MET A 184 -3.38 -14.69 -9.91
N GLN A 185 -3.99 -15.20 -10.97
CA GLN A 185 -4.12 -16.66 -11.16
C GLN A 185 -2.74 -17.26 -11.49
N PRO A 186 -2.49 -18.53 -11.11
CA PRO A 186 -1.26 -19.22 -11.50
C PRO A 186 -1.01 -19.16 -13.01
N GLY A 187 0.20 -18.72 -13.39
CA GLY A 187 0.61 -18.58 -14.79
C GLY A 187 0.13 -17.31 -15.49
N SER A 188 -0.64 -16.46 -14.83
CA SER A 188 -1.00 -15.14 -15.40
C SER A 188 0.19 -14.19 -15.41
N GLN A 189 0.15 -13.22 -16.30
CA GLN A 189 1.20 -12.22 -16.48
C GLN A 189 0.61 -10.81 -16.44
N LEU A 190 1.29 -9.91 -15.72
CA LEU A 190 0.91 -8.50 -15.59
C LEU A 190 2.01 -7.58 -16.10
N HIS A 191 1.62 -6.59 -16.89
CA HIS A 191 2.45 -5.45 -17.27
C HIS A 191 1.79 -4.17 -16.77
N GLN A 192 2.28 -3.65 -15.63
CA GLN A 192 1.82 -2.38 -15.05
C GLN A 192 2.81 -1.26 -15.41
N PRO A 193 2.40 -0.26 -16.20
CA PRO A 193 3.22 0.91 -16.46
C PRO A 193 3.50 1.69 -15.17
N ILE A 194 4.76 2.06 -14.97
CA ILE A 194 5.20 2.94 -13.89
C ILE A 194 5.75 4.21 -14.53
N PRO A 195 5.36 5.42 -14.10
CA PRO A 195 5.90 6.65 -14.62
C PRO A 195 7.43 6.73 -14.48
N GLU A 196 8.09 7.29 -15.49
CA GLU A 196 9.55 7.47 -15.46
C GLU A 196 9.99 8.29 -14.25
N GLY A 197 11.09 7.88 -13.62
CA GLY A 197 11.64 8.53 -12.44
C GLY A 197 10.94 8.20 -11.12
N TRP A 198 9.90 7.37 -11.13
CA TRP A 198 9.25 6.94 -9.90
C TRP A 198 9.96 5.77 -9.25
N ASN A 199 10.10 5.84 -7.93
CA ASN A 199 10.45 4.68 -7.12
C ASN A 199 9.23 3.77 -7.01
N ALA A 200 9.46 2.46 -7.08
CA ALA A 200 8.41 1.47 -6.96
C ALA A 200 8.85 0.28 -6.13
N PHE A 201 7.91 -0.38 -5.51
CA PHE A 201 8.11 -1.66 -4.83
C PHE A 201 6.90 -2.57 -5.03
N VAL A 202 7.12 -3.86 -4.84
CA VAL A 202 6.06 -4.87 -4.73
C VAL A 202 6.18 -5.52 -3.37
N TYR A 203 5.09 -5.59 -2.62
CA TYR A 203 4.97 -6.40 -1.42
C TYR A 203 4.11 -7.62 -1.72
N ILE A 204 4.61 -8.82 -1.45
CA ILE A 204 3.89 -10.07 -1.70
C ILE A 204 3.19 -10.47 -0.40
N ILE A 205 1.88 -10.35 -0.39
CA ILE A 205 1.05 -10.72 0.77
C ILE A 205 0.97 -12.24 0.87
N GLU A 206 0.75 -12.91 -0.26
CA GLU A 206 0.52 -14.36 -0.34
C GLU A 206 1.06 -14.92 -1.67
N GLY A 207 1.45 -16.18 -1.68
CA GLY A 207 1.94 -16.86 -2.88
C GLY A 207 3.37 -16.50 -3.26
N GLU A 208 3.68 -16.64 -4.55
CA GLU A 208 5.00 -16.38 -5.12
C GLU A 208 4.89 -15.90 -6.57
N GLY A 209 5.91 -15.20 -7.05
CA GLY A 209 5.96 -14.70 -8.42
C GLY A 209 7.36 -14.37 -8.90
N VAL A 210 7.48 -14.08 -10.18
CA VAL A 210 8.73 -13.64 -10.84
C VAL A 210 8.53 -12.22 -11.34
N PHE A 211 9.52 -11.35 -11.12
CA PHE A 211 9.44 -9.91 -11.39
C PHE A 211 10.58 -9.46 -12.30
N GLY A 212 10.24 -8.66 -13.32
CA GLY A 212 11.20 -8.18 -14.30
C GLY A 212 11.22 -9.03 -15.59
N LYS A 213 12.40 -9.23 -16.17
CA LYS A 213 12.57 -10.07 -17.38
C LYS A 213 12.53 -11.55 -17.03
N GLU A 214 12.32 -12.39 -18.05
CA GLU A 214 12.42 -13.83 -17.95
C GLU A 214 13.76 -14.24 -17.28
N GLY A 215 13.69 -15.14 -16.29
CA GLY A 215 14.85 -15.52 -15.46
C GLY A 215 15.24 -14.51 -14.37
N ALA A 216 14.42 -13.51 -14.13
CA ALA A 216 14.65 -12.47 -13.11
C ALA A 216 14.29 -12.92 -11.68
N ALA A 217 14.31 -11.98 -10.74
CA ALA A 217 14.17 -12.29 -9.32
C ALA A 217 12.80 -12.86 -8.97
N SER A 218 12.78 -13.99 -8.28
CA SER A 218 11.59 -14.53 -7.62
C SER A 218 11.37 -13.89 -6.27
N GLY A 219 10.11 -13.74 -5.88
CA GLY A 219 9.68 -13.35 -4.55
C GLY A 219 8.55 -14.26 -4.06
N SER A 220 8.46 -14.42 -2.75
CA SER A 220 7.42 -15.18 -2.07
C SER A 220 6.75 -14.34 -0.98
N ALA A 221 5.72 -14.85 -0.34
CA ALA A 221 4.99 -14.17 0.72
C ALA A 221 5.92 -13.45 1.71
N HIS A 222 5.55 -12.23 2.08
CA HIS A 222 6.27 -11.31 2.96
C HIS A 222 7.60 -10.77 2.42
N ASN A 223 7.89 -10.97 1.12
CA ASN A 223 8.99 -10.26 0.47
C ASN A 223 8.52 -8.88 -0.01
N CYS A 224 9.33 -7.87 0.26
CA CYS A 224 9.27 -6.56 -0.37
C CYS A 224 10.37 -6.46 -1.44
N LEU A 225 9.98 -6.22 -2.67
CA LEU A 225 10.87 -6.12 -3.82
C LEU A 225 10.97 -4.66 -4.25
N MET A 226 12.11 -4.01 -3.99
CA MET A 226 12.38 -2.67 -4.48
C MET A 226 12.71 -2.74 -5.97
N LEU A 227 11.97 -1.99 -6.77
CA LEU A 227 12.13 -1.93 -8.21
C LEU A 227 12.89 -0.67 -8.61
N GLY A 228 13.75 -0.78 -9.61
CA GLY A 228 14.52 0.33 -10.16
C GLY A 228 14.62 0.27 -11.67
N ALA A 229 15.01 1.40 -12.29
CA ALA A 229 15.30 1.44 -13.71
C ALA A 229 16.45 0.48 -14.04
N ALA A 230 16.41 -0.12 -15.22
CA ALA A 230 17.58 -0.79 -15.77
C ALA A 230 18.64 0.28 -16.08
N LEU A 231 19.76 0.25 -15.36
CA LEU A 231 20.94 1.06 -15.71
C LEU A 231 21.52 0.60 -17.04
#